data_cf349b4d18c0d5b86572806288da5967
#
_entry.id   cf349b4d18c0d5b86572806288da5967
#
_cell.length_a   1.000
_cell.length_b   1.000
_cell.length_c   1.000
_cell.angle_alpha   90.00
_cell.angle_beta   90.00
_cell.angle_gamma   90.00
#
_symmetry.space_group_name_H-M   'P 1'
#
loop_
_entity.id
_entity.type
_entity.pdbx_description
1 polymer ?
#
loop_
_entity_poly.entity_id
_entity_poly.type
_entity_poly.pdbx_seq_one_letter_code
_entity_poly.pdbx_strand_id
1 'polypeptide(L)'
;MLVSSFDISSWSPGSTANRATSSAYLLELTNLSDRSISFEVAAHVTRYSSYPYGQPTDPNVQLAELKDFVGGATAGDYYTWYAGGWALEGGHPVLRLTVPVPANSSQPVRLSAFSVNRFPRAEGYVELTVPVIRSDKPPFNWIPQSDRPVPVLLYPATEEHATQGGSEISSARQPLPLASGQPDNEI
;
A
#
# COMPACT_ATOMS: atom_id res chain seq x y z
N MET A 1 -4.17 12.91 -3.89
CA MET A 1 -3.30 12.88 -5.10
C MET A 1 -3.11 11.44 -5.54
N LEU A 2 -3.26 11.14 -6.83
CA LEU A 2 -2.91 9.85 -7.40
C LEU A 2 -1.39 9.68 -7.42
N VAL A 3 -0.88 8.55 -6.86
CA VAL A 3 0.56 8.25 -6.78
C VAL A 3 1.00 7.41 -7.98
N SER A 4 0.53 6.18 -8.06
CA SER A 4 0.88 5.21 -9.09
C SER A 4 -0.11 4.06 -9.16
N SER A 5 -0.02 3.21 -10.18
CA SER A 5 -0.67 1.92 -10.22
C SER A 5 0.12 0.90 -9.38
N PHE A 6 -0.52 -0.22 -9.03
CA PHE A 6 0.11 -1.38 -8.41
C PHE A 6 -0.42 -2.69 -8.99
N ASP A 7 0.41 -3.72 -8.89
CA ASP A 7 0.06 -5.13 -9.13
C ASP A 7 0.77 -5.96 -8.06
N ILE A 8 0.00 -6.54 -7.15
CA ILE A 8 0.52 -7.32 -6.03
C ILE A 8 -0.05 -8.73 -6.03
N SER A 9 0.82 -9.71 -5.77
CA SER A 9 0.45 -11.12 -5.72
C SER A 9 1.14 -11.82 -4.56
N SER A 10 0.45 -12.78 -3.92
CA SER A 10 1.09 -13.55 -2.85
C SER A 10 1.94 -14.70 -3.38
N TRP A 11 1.59 -15.26 -4.55
CA TRP A 11 2.27 -16.41 -5.11
C TRP A 11 1.86 -16.66 -6.57
N SER A 12 2.83 -17.06 -7.39
CA SER A 12 2.55 -17.69 -8.66
C SER A 12 3.13 -19.11 -8.61
N PRO A 13 2.31 -20.17 -8.66
CA PRO A 13 2.83 -21.51 -8.74
C PRO A 13 3.60 -21.64 -10.05
N GLY A 14 4.91 -21.63 -9.98
CA GLY A 14 5.78 -21.94 -11.11
C GLY A 14 5.50 -23.36 -11.57
N SER A 15 5.31 -23.55 -12.85
CA SER A 15 4.88 -24.80 -13.47
C SER A 15 5.85 -25.97 -13.34
N THR A 16 7.02 -25.78 -12.78
CA THR A 16 8.01 -26.83 -12.57
C THR A 16 8.90 -26.54 -11.36
N ALA A 17 8.88 -27.46 -10.41
CA ALA A 17 9.87 -27.61 -9.34
C ALA A 17 9.93 -26.46 -8.31
N ASN A 18 8.92 -26.34 -7.45
CA ASN A 18 9.00 -25.63 -6.15
C ASN A 18 9.45 -24.15 -6.24
N ARG A 19 9.30 -23.50 -7.38
CA ARG A 19 9.54 -22.06 -7.51
C ARG A 19 8.24 -21.30 -7.29
N ALA A 20 8.32 -20.26 -6.49
CA ALA A 20 7.22 -19.33 -6.28
C ALA A 20 7.69 -17.90 -6.44
N THR A 21 6.85 -17.05 -7.00
CA THR A 21 7.09 -15.62 -7.09
C THR A 21 5.96 -14.88 -6.37
N SER A 22 6.32 -13.87 -5.62
CA SER A 22 5.38 -12.93 -5.03
C SER A 22 5.80 -11.52 -5.38
N SER A 23 4.84 -10.61 -5.46
CA SER A 23 5.10 -9.20 -5.64
C SER A 23 4.46 -8.39 -4.53
N ALA A 24 5.12 -7.30 -4.14
CA ALA A 24 4.63 -6.31 -3.20
C ALA A 24 4.76 -4.92 -3.84
N TYR A 25 3.85 -4.04 -3.47
CA TYR A 25 4.00 -2.62 -3.76
C TYR A 25 4.74 -1.95 -2.63
N LEU A 26 5.67 -1.09 -2.97
CA LEU A 26 6.44 -0.25 -2.07
C LEU A 26 6.24 1.21 -2.43
N LEU A 27 6.03 2.05 -1.42
CA LEU A 27 6.06 3.50 -1.55
C LEU A 27 6.99 4.05 -0.47
N GLU A 28 8.09 4.67 -0.87
CA GLU A 28 8.85 5.50 0.05
C GLU A 28 8.26 6.90 0.03
N LEU A 29 7.69 7.30 1.17
CA LEU A 29 7.03 8.58 1.38
C LEU A 29 7.89 9.45 2.26
N THR A 30 8.42 10.55 1.71
CA THR A 30 9.22 11.54 2.44
C THR A 30 8.40 12.79 2.68
N ASN A 31 8.28 13.18 3.93
CA ASN A 31 7.70 14.45 4.35
C ASN A 31 8.80 15.51 4.37
N LEU A 32 8.72 16.49 3.49
CA LEU A 32 9.69 17.60 3.41
C LEU A 32 9.29 18.82 4.26
N SER A 33 8.16 18.75 4.96
CA SER A 33 7.72 19.83 5.84
C SER A 33 8.48 19.83 7.17
N ASP A 34 8.40 20.95 7.88
CA ASP A 34 9.02 21.17 9.20
C ASP A 34 8.23 20.60 10.38
N ARG A 35 7.13 19.88 10.11
CA ARG A 35 6.26 19.27 11.13
C ARG A 35 5.93 17.82 10.78
N SER A 36 5.58 17.04 11.80
CA SER A 36 5.06 15.68 11.59
C SER A 36 3.68 15.75 10.95
N ILE A 37 3.46 14.94 9.91
CA ILE A 37 2.20 14.83 9.18
C ILE A 37 1.75 13.37 9.20
N SER A 38 0.47 13.14 9.48
CA SER A 38 -0.17 11.85 9.26
C SER A 38 -0.80 11.84 7.88
N PHE A 39 -0.23 11.05 6.98
CA PHE A 39 -0.77 10.86 5.64
C PHE A 39 -1.80 9.72 5.65
N GLU A 40 -2.77 9.81 4.77
CA GLU A 40 -3.61 8.68 4.42
C GLU A 40 -3.16 8.13 3.07
N VAL A 41 -2.79 6.85 3.06
CA VAL A 41 -2.48 6.07 1.85
C VAL A 41 -3.68 5.18 1.56
N ALA A 42 -4.33 5.39 0.42
CA ALA A 42 -5.48 4.63 -0.02
C ALA A 42 -5.12 3.77 -1.23
N ALA A 43 -5.21 2.44 -1.08
CA ALA A 43 -5.04 1.50 -2.19
C ALA A 43 -6.41 1.04 -2.71
N HIS A 44 -6.76 1.49 -3.90
CA HIS A 44 -8.00 1.17 -4.59
C HIS A 44 -7.81 -0.05 -5.47
N VAL A 45 -8.52 -1.14 -5.18
CA VAL A 45 -8.46 -2.36 -5.98
C VAL A 45 -9.48 -2.27 -7.12
N THR A 46 -8.98 -2.27 -8.35
CA THR A 46 -9.82 -2.26 -9.56
C THR A 46 -10.02 -3.64 -10.15
N ARG A 47 -9.09 -4.57 -9.87
CA ARG A 47 -9.16 -5.95 -10.30
C ARG A 47 -8.60 -6.87 -9.23
N TYR A 48 -9.36 -7.92 -8.93
CA TYR A 48 -8.96 -8.94 -7.95
C TYR A 48 -9.18 -10.33 -8.54
N SER A 49 -8.24 -11.23 -8.27
CA SER A 49 -8.38 -12.65 -8.57
C SER A 49 -7.71 -13.51 -7.51
N SER A 50 -8.21 -14.72 -7.29
CA SER A 50 -7.55 -15.69 -6.43
C SER A 50 -7.56 -17.07 -7.07
N TYR A 51 -6.41 -17.74 -7.05
CA TYR A 51 -6.33 -19.14 -7.49
C TYR A 51 -6.57 -20.06 -6.28
N PRO A 52 -7.36 -21.13 -6.41
CA PRO A 52 -7.99 -21.68 -7.62
C PRO A 52 -9.40 -21.13 -7.93
N TYR A 53 -9.88 -20.14 -7.20
CA TYR A 53 -11.29 -19.72 -7.20
C TYR A 53 -11.67 -18.73 -8.31
N GLY A 54 -10.69 -18.21 -9.05
CA GLY A 54 -10.96 -17.28 -10.16
C GLY A 54 -11.18 -15.83 -9.71
N GLN A 55 -12.05 -15.12 -10.41
CA GLN A 55 -12.38 -13.73 -10.12
C GLN A 55 -13.77 -13.64 -9.50
N PRO A 56 -13.90 -13.41 -8.18
CA PRO A 56 -15.20 -13.14 -7.60
C PRO A 56 -15.75 -11.82 -8.16
N THR A 57 -17.00 -11.83 -8.61
CA THR A 57 -17.68 -10.63 -9.11
C THR A 57 -18.37 -9.84 -8.00
N ASP A 58 -18.66 -10.49 -6.87
CA ASP A 58 -19.27 -9.83 -5.71
C ASP A 58 -18.22 -9.05 -4.91
N PRO A 59 -18.34 -7.72 -4.79
CA PRO A 59 -17.41 -6.89 -4.04
C PRO A 59 -17.26 -7.29 -2.57
N ASN A 60 -18.29 -7.84 -1.94
CA ASN A 60 -18.22 -8.28 -0.55
C ASN A 60 -17.36 -9.55 -0.41
N VAL A 61 -17.43 -10.45 -1.39
CA VAL A 61 -16.56 -11.63 -1.45
C VAL A 61 -15.11 -11.19 -1.69
N GLN A 62 -14.88 -10.27 -2.61
CA GLN A 62 -13.55 -9.67 -2.82
C GLN A 62 -13.01 -9.05 -1.53
N LEU A 63 -13.82 -8.24 -0.84
CA LEU A 63 -13.44 -7.60 0.41
C LEU A 63 -13.09 -8.63 1.50
N ALA A 64 -13.84 -9.72 1.60
CA ALA A 64 -13.57 -10.78 2.58
C ALA A 64 -12.24 -11.49 2.31
N GLU A 65 -11.89 -11.69 1.04
CA GLU A 65 -10.64 -12.32 0.63
C GLU A 65 -9.43 -11.37 0.74
N LEU A 66 -9.65 -10.06 0.49
CA LEU A 66 -8.62 -9.03 0.58
C LEU A 66 -8.18 -8.71 2.03
N LYS A 67 -8.85 -9.24 3.04
CA LYS A 67 -8.39 -9.13 4.45
C LYS A 67 -7.01 -9.73 4.68
N ASP A 68 -6.59 -10.64 3.81
CA ASP A 68 -5.25 -11.21 3.82
C ASP A 68 -4.19 -10.27 3.22
N PHE A 69 -4.61 -9.17 2.58
CA PHE A 69 -3.72 -8.11 2.14
C PHE A 69 -3.56 -7.09 3.25
N VAL A 70 -2.34 -6.79 3.56
CA VAL A 70 -1.98 -5.94 4.68
C VAL A 70 -0.98 -4.89 4.26
N GLY A 71 -1.07 -3.74 4.87
CA GLY A 71 -0.13 -2.66 4.67
C GLY A 71 0.69 -2.42 5.93
N GLY A 72 1.99 -2.24 5.76
CA GLY A 72 2.88 -2.00 6.88
C GLY A 72 4.19 -1.36 6.46
N ALA A 73 5.03 -1.06 7.44
CA ALA A 73 6.41 -0.67 7.24
C ALA A 73 7.32 -1.78 7.71
N THR A 74 8.46 -1.93 7.05
CA THR A 74 9.53 -2.80 7.53
C THR A 74 10.54 -1.92 8.26
N ALA A 75 10.69 -2.13 9.57
CA ALA A 75 11.74 -1.50 10.36
C ALA A 75 12.70 -2.61 10.84
N GLY A 76 13.81 -2.79 10.13
CA GLY A 76 14.74 -3.90 10.39
C GLY A 76 14.06 -5.26 10.16
N ASP A 77 14.18 -6.17 11.14
CA ASP A 77 13.58 -7.51 11.09
C ASP A 77 12.11 -7.54 11.53
N TYR A 78 11.49 -6.38 11.81
CA TYR A 78 10.13 -6.29 12.34
C TYR A 78 9.23 -5.48 11.41
N TYR A 79 7.99 -5.97 11.23
CA TYR A 79 6.93 -5.24 10.56
C TYR A 79 6.21 -4.34 11.56
N THR A 80 6.10 -3.05 11.25
CA THR A 80 5.19 -2.14 11.93
C THR A 80 3.95 -1.99 11.07
N TRP A 81 2.79 -2.37 11.60
CA TRP A 81 1.52 -2.23 10.91
C TRP A 81 0.98 -0.82 11.06
N TYR A 82 0.56 -0.24 9.96
CA TYR A 82 -0.15 1.04 10.02
C TYR A 82 -1.59 0.84 10.45
N ALA A 83 -2.12 1.82 11.19
CA ALA A 83 -3.54 1.85 11.52
C ALA A 83 -4.35 2.05 10.24
N GLY A 84 -5.41 1.26 10.09
CA GLY A 84 -6.27 1.33 8.92
C GLY A 84 -7.06 0.04 8.68
N GLY A 85 -7.68 -0.06 7.54
CA GLY A 85 -8.47 -1.23 7.20
C GLY A 85 -9.12 -1.17 5.83
N TRP A 86 -9.70 -2.30 5.46
CA TRP A 86 -10.44 -2.49 4.23
C TRP A 86 -11.89 -2.02 4.36
N ALA A 87 -12.40 -1.33 3.34
CA ALA A 87 -13.80 -0.93 3.19
C ALA A 87 -14.24 -1.03 1.73
N LEU A 88 -15.56 -1.00 1.48
CA LEU A 88 -16.12 -0.82 0.14
C LEU A 88 -16.43 0.66 -0.07
N GLU A 89 -15.88 1.25 -1.13
CA GLU A 89 -16.13 2.62 -1.54
C GLU A 89 -16.54 2.65 -3.01
N GLY A 90 -17.73 3.17 -3.29
CA GLY A 90 -18.26 3.16 -4.65
C GLY A 90 -18.39 1.76 -5.26
N GLY A 91 -18.51 0.72 -4.43
CA GLY A 91 -18.58 -0.69 -4.87
C GLY A 91 -17.23 -1.36 -5.12
N HIS A 92 -16.12 -0.68 -4.82
CA HIS A 92 -14.77 -1.22 -4.95
C HIS A 92 -14.07 -1.36 -3.59
N PRO A 93 -13.27 -2.43 -3.38
CA PRO A 93 -12.46 -2.55 -2.18
C PRO A 93 -11.36 -1.48 -2.12
N VAL A 94 -11.24 -0.83 -0.98
CA VAL A 94 -10.20 0.17 -0.70
C VAL A 94 -9.54 -0.15 0.62
N LEU A 95 -8.21 -0.23 0.65
CA LEU A 95 -7.42 -0.25 1.88
C LEU A 95 -6.97 1.16 2.21
N ARG A 96 -7.34 1.68 3.38
CA ARG A 96 -6.85 2.96 3.89
C ARG A 96 -5.91 2.74 5.05
N LEU A 97 -4.76 3.39 5.00
CA LEU A 97 -3.71 3.32 6.01
C LEU A 97 -3.37 4.73 6.49
N THR A 98 -3.28 4.92 7.79
CA THR A 98 -2.74 6.15 8.38
C THR A 98 -1.25 5.99 8.62
N VAL A 99 -0.44 6.80 7.95
CA VAL A 99 1.02 6.73 7.95
C VAL A 99 1.58 7.99 8.58
N PRO A 100 2.01 7.95 9.85
CA PRO A 100 2.65 9.10 10.49
C PRO A 100 4.09 9.23 9.98
N VAL A 101 4.41 10.38 9.41
CA VAL A 101 5.77 10.68 8.92
C VAL A 101 6.31 11.90 9.66
N PRO A 102 7.38 11.76 10.44
CA PRO A 102 8.01 12.90 11.13
C PRO A 102 8.49 13.98 10.15
N ALA A 103 8.74 15.18 10.67
CA ALA A 103 9.31 16.26 9.90
C ALA A 103 10.64 15.85 9.23
N ASN A 104 10.80 16.22 7.96
CA ASN A 104 12.03 15.95 7.18
C ASN A 104 12.50 14.49 7.25
N SER A 105 11.54 13.55 7.21
CA SER A 105 11.81 12.12 7.33
C SER A 105 11.10 11.32 6.25
N SER A 106 11.59 10.11 6.01
CA SER A 106 10.98 9.14 5.12
C SER A 106 10.34 8.00 5.90
N GLN A 107 9.25 7.45 5.34
CA GLN A 107 8.58 6.27 5.87
C GLN A 107 8.21 5.33 4.73
N PRO A 108 8.65 4.06 4.77
CA PRO A 108 8.25 3.08 3.78
C PRO A 108 6.82 2.60 4.05
N VAL A 109 6.05 2.49 2.98
CA VAL A 109 4.72 1.86 2.97
C VAL A 109 4.80 0.65 2.07
N ARG A 110 4.56 -0.54 2.62
CA ARG A 110 4.55 -1.79 1.86
C ARG A 110 3.16 -2.37 1.85
N LEU A 111 2.64 -2.65 0.67
CA LEU A 111 1.42 -3.41 0.48
C LEU A 111 1.79 -4.79 -0.06
N SER A 112 1.43 -5.84 0.65
CA SER A 112 1.71 -7.21 0.27
C SER A 112 0.51 -8.11 0.53
N ALA A 113 0.39 -9.16 -0.25
CA ALA A 113 -0.57 -10.20 -0.02
C ALA A 113 0.02 -11.25 0.93
N PHE A 114 -0.73 -11.61 1.96
CA PHE A 114 -0.34 -12.64 2.92
C PHE A 114 -1.45 -13.69 2.99
N SER A 115 -1.26 -14.80 2.29
CA SER A 115 -2.21 -15.92 2.36
C SER A 115 -1.48 -17.25 2.31
N VAL A 116 -1.88 -18.17 3.18
CA VAL A 116 -1.30 -19.52 3.29
C VAL A 116 -1.99 -20.51 2.35
N ASN A 117 -3.23 -20.26 1.95
CA ASN A 117 -4.08 -21.23 1.26
C ASN A 117 -4.64 -20.76 -0.09
N ARG A 118 -4.33 -19.52 -0.48
CA ARG A 118 -4.83 -18.90 -1.70
C ARG A 118 -3.72 -18.10 -2.34
N PHE A 119 -3.79 -17.90 -3.64
CA PHE A 119 -2.86 -17.06 -4.39
C PHE A 119 -3.58 -15.80 -4.89
N PRO A 120 -3.81 -14.83 -4.01
CA PRO A 120 -4.48 -13.61 -4.40
C PRO A 120 -3.57 -12.72 -5.23
N ARG A 121 -4.17 -12.06 -6.22
CA ARG A 121 -3.58 -10.99 -7.00
C ARG A 121 -4.54 -9.81 -7.02
N ALA A 122 -4.04 -8.64 -6.73
CA ALA A 122 -4.79 -7.40 -6.76
C ALA A 122 -4.07 -6.36 -7.62
N GLU A 123 -4.81 -5.76 -8.53
CA GLU A 123 -4.35 -4.67 -9.39
C GLU A 123 -5.17 -3.42 -9.06
N GLY A 124 -4.53 -2.25 -9.12
CA GLY A 124 -5.22 -1.01 -8.82
C GLY A 124 -4.31 0.20 -8.82
N TYR A 125 -4.67 1.18 -8.00
CA TYR A 125 -3.90 2.41 -7.87
C TYR A 125 -3.85 2.89 -6.42
N VAL A 126 -2.84 3.70 -6.11
CA VAL A 126 -2.62 4.28 -4.79
C VAL A 126 -2.87 5.78 -4.85
N GLU A 127 -3.62 6.27 -3.88
CA GLU A 127 -3.81 7.69 -3.60
C GLU A 127 -3.18 8.07 -2.27
N LEU A 128 -2.69 9.32 -2.22
CA LEU A 128 -2.13 9.93 -1.02
C LEU A 128 -2.90 11.21 -0.69
N THR A 129 -3.28 11.37 0.57
CA THR A 129 -3.95 12.57 1.07
C THR A 129 -3.41 12.98 2.43
N VAL A 130 -3.56 14.26 2.78
CA VAL A 130 -3.34 14.78 4.13
C VAL A 130 -4.72 15.00 4.76
N PRO A 131 -5.20 14.06 5.59
CA PRO A 131 -6.52 14.17 6.19
C PRO A 131 -6.57 15.28 7.25
N VAL A 132 -7.75 15.82 7.48
CA VAL A 132 -7.99 16.63 8.66
C VAL A 132 -7.88 15.78 9.91
N ILE A 133 -7.40 16.33 11.00
CA ILE A 133 -7.31 15.67 12.30
C ILE A 133 -8.25 16.32 13.30
N ARG A 134 -8.67 15.55 14.30
CA ARG A 134 -9.45 16.09 15.38
C ARG A 134 -8.54 16.83 16.35
N SER A 135 -8.90 18.06 16.71
CA SER A 135 -8.19 18.81 17.74
C SER A 135 -8.25 18.11 19.09
N ASP A 136 -7.11 18.02 19.79
CA ASP A 136 -7.04 17.48 21.15
C ASP A 136 -7.63 18.44 22.21
N LYS A 137 -7.95 19.67 21.81
CA LYS A 137 -8.48 20.72 22.69
C LYS A 137 -9.91 21.08 22.31
N PRO A 138 -10.77 21.41 23.30
CA PRO A 138 -12.08 21.95 22.99
C PRO A 138 -11.99 23.18 22.08
N PRO A 139 -12.88 23.31 21.11
CA PRO A 139 -14.12 22.56 20.88
C PRO A 139 -14.00 21.24 20.10
N PHE A 140 -12.84 20.59 20.04
CA PHE A 140 -12.59 19.30 19.37
C PHE A 140 -12.99 19.28 17.87
N ASN A 141 -12.80 20.37 17.19
CA ASN A 141 -13.10 20.53 15.78
C ASN A 141 -12.12 19.73 14.91
N TRP A 142 -12.57 19.40 13.70
CA TRP A 142 -11.68 18.90 12.67
C TRP A 142 -10.86 20.06 12.11
N ILE A 143 -9.56 19.92 12.14
CA ILE A 143 -8.60 20.94 11.69
C ILE A 143 -7.64 20.37 10.64
N PRO A 144 -7.21 21.17 9.65
CA PRO A 144 -6.13 20.76 8.75
C PRO A 144 -4.84 20.53 9.54
N GLN A 145 -4.05 19.55 9.15
CA GLN A 145 -2.72 19.32 9.73
C GLN A 145 -1.71 20.39 9.30
N SER A 146 -1.97 21.02 8.15
CA SER A 146 -1.21 22.14 7.62
C SER A 146 -2.16 23.15 7.01
N ASP A 147 -1.85 24.42 7.11
CA ASP A 147 -2.50 25.56 6.46
C ASP A 147 -1.91 25.86 5.06
N ARG A 148 -0.92 25.08 4.65
CA ARG A 148 -0.27 25.14 3.34
C ARG A 148 -0.18 23.74 2.76
N PRO A 149 -0.04 23.60 1.43
CA PRO A 149 0.29 22.32 0.81
C PRO A 149 1.52 21.70 1.45
N VAL A 150 1.51 20.39 1.66
CA VAL A 150 2.61 19.66 2.29
C VAL A 150 3.55 19.14 1.19
N PRO A 151 4.81 19.59 1.15
CA PRO A 151 5.77 19.12 0.17
C PRO A 151 6.21 17.69 0.52
N VAL A 152 6.22 16.81 -0.49
CA VAL A 152 6.56 15.39 -0.36
C VAL A 152 7.43 14.90 -1.50
N LEU A 153 8.29 13.90 -1.22
CA LEU A 153 8.92 13.08 -2.26
C LEU A 153 8.32 11.68 -2.23
N LEU A 154 8.07 11.12 -3.41
CA LEU A 154 7.42 9.83 -3.59
C LEU A 154 8.25 8.93 -4.49
N TYR A 155 8.54 7.72 -4.02
CA TYR A 155 9.25 6.70 -4.78
C TYR A 155 8.48 5.38 -4.75
N PRO A 156 7.48 5.21 -5.65
CA PRO A 156 6.76 3.95 -5.76
C PRO A 156 7.61 2.91 -6.51
N ALA A 157 7.52 1.67 -6.07
CA ALA A 157 8.20 0.54 -6.68
C ALA A 157 7.40 -0.75 -6.53
N THR A 158 7.63 -1.71 -7.41
CA THR A 158 7.28 -3.11 -7.20
C THR A 158 8.50 -3.85 -6.68
N GLU A 159 8.30 -4.67 -5.67
CA GLU A 159 9.30 -5.58 -5.14
C GLU A 159 8.87 -7.01 -5.47
N GLU A 160 9.69 -7.73 -6.23
CA GLU A 160 9.45 -9.11 -6.61
C GLU A 160 10.36 -10.02 -5.80
N HIS A 161 9.80 -11.09 -5.25
CA HIS A 161 10.54 -12.13 -4.55
C HIS A 161 10.33 -13.46 -5.25
N ALA A 162 11.42 -14.15 -5.53
CA ALA A 162 11.39 -15.52 -6.00
C ALA A 162 11.94 -16.45 -4.93
N THR A 163 11.22 -17.53 -4.66
CA THR A 163 11.62 -18.56 -3.70
C THR A 163 11.72 -19.91 -4.38
N GLN A 164 12.61 -20.77 -3.88
CA GLN A 164 12.72 -22.17 -4.29
C GLN A 164 12.92 -23.04 -3.05
N GLY A 165 12.06 -24.05 -2.89
CA GLY A 165 12.14 -24.93 -1.74
C GLY A 165 11.95 -24.22 -0.38
N GLY A 166 11.23 -23.07 -0.37
CA GLY A 166 11.00 -22.27 0.83
C GLY A 166 12.09 -21.24 1.14
N SER A 167 13.19 -21.23 0.36
CA SER A 167 14.26 -20.23 0.51
C SER A 167 14.18 -19.18 -0.56
N GLU A 168 14.42 -17.91 -0.21
CA GLU A 168 14.53 -16.84 -1.17
C GLU A 168 15.77 -17.03 -2.03
N ILE A 169 15.59 -17.00 -3.36
CA ILE A 169 16.67 -17.14 -4.34
C ILE A 169 16.97 -15.85 -5.08
N SER A 170 16.04 -14.92 -5.12
CA SER A 170 16.24 -13.58 -5.68
C SER A 170 15.18 -12.61 -5.20
N SER A 171 15.56 -11.36 -5.05
CA SER A 171 14.65 -10.23 -4.93
C SER A 171 15.04 -9.17 -5.95
N ALA A 172 14.04 -8.51 -6.52
CA ALA A 172 14.25 -7.41 -7.45
C ALA A 172 13.28 -6.28 -7.13
N ARG A 173 13.78 -5.04 -7.15
CA ARG A 173 12.95 -3.84 -7.00
C ARG A 173 12.95 -3.08 -8.31
N GLN A 174 11.75 -2.79 -8.82
CA GLN A 174 11.54 -2.04 -10.04
C GLN A 174 10.77 -0.76 -9.73
N PRO A 175 11.30 0.43 -10.07
CA PRO A 175 10.57 1.67 -9.88
C PRO A 175 9.32 1.69 -10.76
N LEU A 176 8.23 2.23 -10.20
CA LEU A 176 6.99 2.46 -10.91
C LEU A 176 6.89 3.92 -11.35
N PRO A 177 6.21 4.20 -12.48
CA PRO A 177 5.97 5.56 -12.89
C PRO A 177 5.02 6.25 -11.90
N LEU A 178 5.34 7.50 -11.56
CA LEU A 178 4.45 8.39 -10.82
C LEU A 178 3.38 8.95 -11.75
N ALA A 179 2.16 9.07 -11.25
CA ALA A 179 1.06 9.65 -12.01
C ALA A 179 1.29 11.14 -12.34
N SER A 180 2.01 11.87 -11.47
CA SER A 180 2.43 13.24 -11.70
C SER A 180 3.61 13.39 -12.67
N GLY A 181 4.35 12.29 -12.93
CA GLY A 181 5.61 12.30 -13.68
C GLY A 181 6.80 12.89 -12.94
N GLN A 182 6.63 13.36 -11.70
CA GLN A 182 7.65 14.02 -10.88
C GLN A 182 7.65 13.41 -9.47
N PRO A 183 8.82 13.19 -8.85
CA PRO A 183 8.90 12.63 -7.49
C PRO A 183 8.53 13.66 -6.40
N ASP A 184 8.75 14.95 -6.65
CA ASP A 184 8.40 16.04 -5.76
C ASP A 184 6.98 16.55 -6.07
N ASN A 185 6.16 16.60 -5.03
CA ASN A 185 4.76 16.99 -5.11
C ASN A 185 4.36 17.81 -3.89
N GLU A 186 3.22 18.48 -4.00
CA GLU A 186 2.54 19.16 -2.90
C GLU A 186 1.14 18.57 -2.73
N ILE A 187 0.74 18.30 -1.49
CA ILE A 187 -0.56 17.71 -1.14
C ILE A 187 -1.30 18.59 -0.15
#